data_9b2645db9de571ff9abc6431aa36c9c0
#
_entry.id   9b2645db9de571ff9abc6431aa36c9c0
#
_cell.length_a   1.000
_cell.length_b   1.000
_cell.length_c   1.000
_cell.angle_alpha   90.00
_cell.angle_beta   90.00
_cell.angle_gamma   90.00
#
_symmetry.space_group_name_H-M   'P 1'
#
loop_
_entity.id
_entity.type
_entity.pdbx_description
1 polymer ?
#
loop_
_entity_poly.entity_id
_entity_poly.type
_entity_poly.pdbx_seq_one_letter_code
_entity_poly.pdbx_strand_id
1 'polypeptide(L)'
;MDAYQQVKDKLEELGIEFDVVEHPPAFTTEQADSYIEGLEGVRTKSMFLTNKKKTQYYLLIMDDQKPLDMDDFKEQVEANRIRMASADSLAEKMQLPPGTVSPFGLLNNEEKDIRVYFDKDIVSEEIMTFHPNTNEKTIFIKTQDLFRFLESIGFSYQILTLP
;
A
#
# COMPACT_ATOMS: atom_id res chain seq x y z
N MET A 1 -16.57 -1.47 -13.16
CA MET A 1 -16.49 -1.12 -11.72
C MET A 1 -15.22 -0.30 -11.51
N ASP A 2 -15.31 0.83 -10.84
CA ASP A 2 -14.10 1.61 -10.59
C ASP A 2 -13.24 0.94 -9.51
N ALA A 3 -11.98 1.34 -9.44
CA ALA A 3 -11.02 0.69 -8.56
C ALA A 3 -11.37 0.85 -7.08
N TYR A 4 -11.94 1.98 -6.69
CA TYR A 4 -12.37 2.19 -5.30
C TYR A 4 -13.58 1.33 -4.96
N GLN A 5 -14.54 1.22 -5.86
CA GLN A 5 -15.74 0.42 -5.60
C GLN A 5 -15.38 -1.05 -5.35
N GLN A 6 -14.36 -1.56 -6.04
CA GLN A 6 -13.85 -2.90 -5.80
C GLN A 6 -13.34 -3.07 -4.37
N VAL A 7 -12.62 -2.05 -3.86
CA VAL A 7 -12.12 -2.06 -2.48
C VAL A 7 -13.27 -2.05 -1.49
N LYS A 8 -14.21 -1.13 -1.69
CA LYS A 8 -15.37 -0.99 -0.81
C LYS A 8 -16.17 -2.29 -0.73
N ASP A 9 -16.47 -2.88 -1.88
CA ASP A 9 -17.25 -4.11 -1.93
C ASP A 9 -16.55 -5.25 -1.17
N LYS A 10 -15.24 -5.38 -1.33
CA LYS A 10 -14.49 -6.42 -0.65
C LYS A 10 -14.48 -6.24 0.87
N LEU A 11 -14.27 -5.03 1.33
CA LEU A 11 -14.25 -4.74 2.77
C LEU A 11 -15.63 -4.98 3.39
N GLU A 12 -16.70 -4.59 2.69
CA GLU A 12 -18.07 -4.84 3.15
C GLU A 12 -18.37 -6.34 3.19
N GLU A 13 -17.93 -7.09 2.18
CA GLU A 13 -18.06 -8.55 2.14
C GLU A 13 -17.41 -9.20 3.36
N LEU A 14 -16.27 -8.68 3.79
CA LEU A 14 -15.54 -9.20 4.95
C LEU A 14 -16.08 -8.70 6.29
N GLY A 15 -17.04 -7.80 6.28
CA GLY A 15 -17.56 -7.19 7.51
C GLY A 15 -16.57 -6.25 8.19
N ILE A 16 -15.65 -5.66 7.42
CA ILE A 16 -14.64 -4.75 7.93
C ILE A 16 -15.19 -3.33 7.91
N GLU A 17 -15.13 -2.66 9.07
CA GLU A 17 -15.50 -1.24 9.18
C GLU A 17 -14.33 -0.37 8.77
N PHE A 18 -14.63 0.73 8.09
CA PHE A 18 -13.62 1.70 7.65
C PHE A 18 -14.27 3.06 7.44
N ASP A 19 -13.46 4.11 7.54
CA ASP A 19 -13.89 5.47 7.24
C ASP A 19 -13.20 5.96 5.98
N VAL A 20 -13.88 6.82 5.22
CA VAL A 20 -13.33 7.37 3.98
C VAL A 20 -13.54 8.89 3.97
N VAL A 21 -12.49 9.62 3.64
CA VAL A 21 -12.56 11.06 3.39
C VAL A 21 -12.40 11.28 1.90
N GLU A 22 -13.38 11.95 1.29
CA GLU A 22 -13.30 12.34 -0.11
C GLU A 22 -12.63 13.71 -0.20
N HIS A 23 -11.76 13.89 -1.18
CA HIS A 23 -11.03 15.15 -1.36
C HIS A 23 -10.63 15.32 -2.83
N PRO A 24 -10.20 16.53 -3.23
CA PRO A 24 -9.67 16.73 -4.58
C PRO A 24 -8.47 15.82 -4.84
N PRO A 25 -8.14 15.54 -6.11
CA PRO A 25 -6.99 14.70 -6.41
C PRO A 25 -5.73 15.20 -5.73
N ALA A 26 -5.02 14.28 -5.06
CA ALA A 26 -3.77 14.57 -4.39
C ALA A 26 -2.60 14.06 -5.24
N PHE A 27 -1.63 14.92 -5.51
CA PHE A 27 -0.47 14.60 -6.35
C PHE A 27 0.81 14.44 -5.54
N THR A 28 0.77 14.77 -4.25
CA THR A 28 1.89 14.59 -3.31
C THR A 28 1.36 14.08 -1.98
N THR A 29 2.23 13.45 -1.18
CA THR A 29 1.85 13.00 0.16
C THR A 29 1.47 14.19 1.05
N GLU A 30 2.19 15.30 0.92
CA GLU A 30 1.90 16.51 1.68
C GLU A 30 0.49 17.03 1.40
N GLN A 31 0.10 17.06 0.13
CA GLN A 31 -1.22 17.50 -0.26
C GLN A 31 -2.30 16.56 0.26
N ALA A 32 -2.08 15.24 0.12
CA ALA A 32 -3.03 14.25 0.62
C ALA A 32 -3.21 14.38 2.14
N ASP A 33 -2.11 14.52 2.87
CA ASP A 33 -2.15 14.62 4.33
C ASP A 33 -2.84 15.91 4.80
N SER A 34 -2.74 16.99 4.02
CA SER A 34 -3.41 18.26 4.35
C SER A 34 -4.94 18.12 4.36
N TYR A 35 -5.50 17.25 3.53
CA TYR A 35 -6.94 17.03 3.45
C TYR A 35 -7.51 16.26 4.63
N ILE A 36 -6.65 15.56 5.37
CA ILE A 36 -7.06 14.74 6.52
C ILE A 36 -6.43 15.20 7.82
N GLU A 37 -5.93 16.45 7.85
CA GLU A 37 -5.30 17.02 9.03
C GLU A 37 -6.23 16.94 10.25
N GLY A 38 -5.65 16.53 11.38
CA GLY A 38 -6.41 16.40 12.64
C GLY A 38 -7.16 15.08 12.82
N LEU A 39 -7.19 14.23 11.81
CA LEU A 39 -7.82 12.91 11.91
C LEU A 39 -6.79 11.86 12.36
N GLU A 40 -7.22 10.91 13.17
CA GLU A 40 -6.37 9.89 13.75
C GLU A 40 -6.05 8.77 12.76
N GLY A 41 -4.78 8.36 12.69
CA GLY A 41 -4.33 7.28 11.81
C GLY A 41 -2.92 7.58 11.31
N VAL A 42 -2.06 6.55 11.27
CA VAL A 42 -0.71 6.73 10.75
C VAL A 42 -0.75 6.98 9.23
N ARG A 43 -0.04 8.00 8.78
CA ARG A 43 0.05 8.35 7.35
C ARG A 43 1.05 7.40 6.71
N THR A 44 0.60 6.62 5.73
CA THR A 44 1.45 5.63 5.07
C THR A 44 1.73 6.00 3.62
N LYS A 45 2.78 5.42 3.09
CA LYS A 45 3.02 5.36 1.65
C LYS A 45 3.22 3.92 1.25
N SER A 46 2.78 3.59 0.05
CA SER A 46 2.91 2.25 -0.52
C SER A 46 3.85 2.33 -1.72
N MET A 47 4.96 1.60 -1.64
CA MET A 47 6.00 1.64 -2.65
C MET A 47 6.05 0.33 -3.40
N PHE A 48 5.86 0.38 -4.71
CA PHE A 48 5.91 -0.80 -5.58
C PHE A 48 7.30 -0.90 -6.21
N LEU A 49 8.01 -1.97 -5.87
CA LEU A 49 9.41 -2.15 -6.19
C LEU A 49 9.63 -3.45 -6.97
N THR A 50 10.73 -3.51 -7.69
CA THR A 50 11.11 -4.72 -8.42
C THR A 50 12.62 -4.88 -8.42
N ASN A 51 13.09 -6.09 -8.68
CA ASN A 51 14.51 -6.33 -8.92
C ASN A 51 14.86 -5.95 -10.37
N LYS A 52 16.16 -5.94 -10.69
CA LYS A 52 16.62 -5.53 -12.01
C LYS A 52 16.02 -6.38 -13.14
N LYS A 53 15.86 -7.67 -12.91
CA LYS A 53 15.38 -8.62 -13.94
C LYS A 53 13.86 -8.66 -14.06
N LYS A 54 13.14 -7.93 -13.19
CA LYS A 54 11.66 -7.94 -13.13
C LYS A 54 11.09 -9.35 -12.91
N THR A 55 11.82 -10.16 -12.15
CA THR A 55 11.38 -11.50 -11.79
C THR A 55 10.76 -11.56 -10.40
N GLN A 56 10.91 -10.48 -9.61
CA GLN A 56 10.40 -10.39 -8.26
C GLN A 56 9.82 -9.01 -8.03
N TYR A 57 8.63 -8.95 -7.46
CA TYR A 57 7.95 -7.70 -7.13
C TYR A 57 7.74 -7.59 -5.62
N TYR A 58 7.79 -6.35 -5.12
CA TYR A 58 7.67 -6.04 -3.70
C TYR A 58 6.70 -4.90 -3.50
N LEU A 59 5.82 -5.01 -2.52
CA LEU A 59 5.00 -3.90 -2.06
C LEU A 59 5.42 -3.60 -0.63
N LEU A 60 6.01 -2.43 -0.42
CA LEU A 60 6.46 -1.98 0.90
C LEU A 60 5.57 -0.87 1.38
N ILE A 61 4.98 -1.06 2.56
CA ILE A 61 4.14 -0.04 3.21
C ILE A 61 4.91 0.51 4.40
N MET A 62 5.07 1.82 4.45
CA MET A 62 5.83 2.49 5.49
C MET A 62 5.25 3.88 5.79
N ASP A 63 5.76 4.54 6.85
CA ASP A 63 5.37 5.90 7.20
C ASP A 63 5.73 6.85 6.05
N ASP A 64 4.81 7.72 5.64
CA ASP A 64 5.03 8.59 4.50
C ASP A 64 6.08 9.67 4.75
N GLN A 65 6.43 9.94 6.00
CA GLN A 65 7.46 10.91 6.37
C GLN A 65 8.86 10.29 6.42
N LYS A 66 8.94 8.96 6.40
CA LYS A 66 10.22 8.26 6.52
C LYS A 66 10.81 8.01 5.14
N PRO A 67 12.05 8.46 4.87
CA PRO A 67 12.69 8.14 3.59
C PRO A 67 13.03 6.65 3.53
N LEU A 68 12.92 6.07 2.34
CA LEU A 68 13.31 4.68 2.14
C LEU A 68 14.81 4.57 1.85
N ASP A 69 15.50 3.79 2.67
CA ASP A 69 16.87 3.39 2.39
C ASP A 69 16.84 2.16 1.49
N MET A 70 17.04 2.36 0.20
CA MET A 70 16.97 1.28 -0.80
C MET A 70 18.02 0.20 -0.57
N ASP A 71 19.20 0.58 -0.12
CA ASP A 71 20.28 -0.39 0.13
C ASP A 71 19.93 -1.28 1.32
N ASP A 72 19.38 -0.69 2.38
CA ASP A 72 18.95 -1.47 3.53
C ASP A 72 17.80 -2.43 3.18
N PHE A 73 16.79 -1.93 2.47
CA PHE A 73 15.67 -2.78 2.04
C PHE A 73 16.14 -3.93 1.16
N LYS A 74 17.00 -3.62 0.19
CA LYS A 74 17.58 -4.61 -0.71
C LYS A 74 18.27 -5.72 0.08
N GLU A 75 19.04 -5.34 1.10
CA GLU A 75 19.76 -6.30 1.95
C GLU A 75 18.79 -7.18 2.75
N GLN A 76 17.76 -6.57 3.35
CA GLN A 76 16.79 -7.29 4.15
C GLN A 76 15.98 -8.31 3.35
N VAL A 77 15.67 -8.01 2.09
CA VAL A 77 14.92 -8.94 1.23
C VAL A 77 15.83 -9.84 0.40
N GLU A 78 17.15 -9.75 0.61
CA GLU A 78 18.16 -10.57 -0.05
C GLU A 78 18.13 -10.46 -1.57
N ALA A 79 17.91 -9.24 -2.08
CA ALA A 79 17.92 -8.96 -3.50
C ALA A 79 19.28 -8.37 -3.93
N ASN A 80 19.67 -8.62 -5.16
CA ASN A 80 20.92 -8.04 -5.70
C ASN A 80 20.73 -6.56 -6.06
N ARG A 81 19.60 -6.20 -6.61
CA ARG A 81 19.28 -4.83 -7.00
C ARG A 81 17.77 -4.60 -6.84
N ILE A 82 17.43 -3.40 -6.35
CA ILE A 82 16.05 -2.99 -6.15
C ILE A 82 15.88 -1.62 -6.79
N ARG A 83 14.73 -1.42 -7.44
CA ARG A 83 14.35 -0.11 -8.00
C ARG A 83 12.83 0.03 -7.95
N MET A 84 12.35 1.25 -8.14
CA MET A 84 10.91 1.49 -8.29
C MET A 84 10.43 0.76 -9.55
N ALA A 85 9.30 0.09 -9.45
CA ALA A 85 8.71 -0.56 -10.60
C ALA A 85 8.17 0.49 -11.57
N SER A 86 8.17 0.18 -12.86
CA SER A 86 7.70 1.10 -13.89
C SER A 86 6.17 1.22 -13.87
N ALA A 87 5.65 2.28 -14.52
CA ALA A 87 4.22 2.44 -14.71
C ALA A 87 3.61 1.25 -15.45
N ASP A 88 4.35 0.69 -16.42
CA ASP A 88 3.89 -0.49 -17.16
C ASP A 88 3.78 -1.72 -16.27
N SER A 89 4.76 -1.94 -15.39
CA SER A 89 4.71 -3.05 -14.42
C SER A 89 3.57 -2.87 -13.43
N LEU A 90 3.33 -1.64 -12.98
CA LEU A 90 2.23 -1.33 -12.08
C LEU A 90 0.89 -1.62 -12.72
N ALA A 91 0.71 -1.20 -13.97
CA ALA A 91 -0.52 -1.47 -14.72
C ALA A 91 -0.74 -2.97 -14.91
N GLU A 92 0.33 -3.71 -15.23
CA GLU A 92 0.26 -5.16 -15.44
C GLU A 92 -0.06 -5.91 -14.15
N LYS A 93 0.59 -5.55 -13.03
CA LYS A 93 0.53 -6.33 -11.79
C LYS A 93 -0.62 -5.92 -10.87
N MET A 94 -0.99 -4.66 -10.85
CA MET A 94 -2.02 -4.14 -9.95
C MET A 94 -3.17 -3.44 -10.66
N GLN A 95 -3.08 -3.23 -11.95
CA GLN A 95 -4.07 -2.53 -12.78
C GLN A 95 -4.34 -1.11 -12.27
N LEU A 96 -3.28 -0.43 -11.84
CA LEU A 96 -3.36 0.92 -11.29
C LEU A 96 -2.42 1.87 -12.04
N PRO A 97 -2.81 3.15 -12.18
CA PRO A 97 -1.89 4.19 -12.65
C PRO A 97 -0.99 4.65 -11.49
N PRO A 98 0.15 5.29 -11.81
CA PRO A 98 0.99 5.88 -10.77
C PRO A 98 0.21 6.87 -9.88
N GLY A 99 0.59 6.94 -8.62
CA GLY A 99 -0.05 7.84 -7.66
C GLY A 99 -1.26 7.26 -6.94
N THR A 100 -1.68 6.03 -7.27
CA THR A 100 -2.84 5.39 -6.64
C THR A 100 -2.49 4.06 -5.99
N VAL A 101 -1.20 3.77 -5.81
CA VAL A 101 -0.75 2.48 -5.25
C VAL A 101 -1.20 2.32 -3.80
N SER A 102 -1.75 1.16 -3.49
CA SER A 102 -2.14 0.79 -2.13
C SER A 102 -2.16 -0.73 -2.00
N PRO A 103 -2.22 -1.26 -0.76
CA PRO A 103 -2.37 -2.71 -0.56
C PRO A 103 -3.63 -3.26 -1.25
N PHE A 104 -4.63 -2.43 -1.46
CA PHE A 104 -5.87 -2.87 -2.12
C PHE A 104 -5.68 -3.18 -3.60
N GLY A 105 -4.60 -2.70 -4.22
CA GLY A 105 -4.25 -3.08 -5.58
C GLY A 105 -3.92 -4.56 -5.73
N LEU A 106 -3.61 -5.22 -4.62
CA LEU A 106 -3.37 -6.68 -4.63
C LEU A 106 -4.62 -7.48 -5.02
N LEU A 107 -5.82 -6.87 -4.95
CA LEU A 107 -7.04 -7.49 -5.46
C LEU A 107 -6.92 -7.87 -6.94
N ASN A 108 -6.09 -7.15 -7.68
CA ASN A 108 -5.90 -7.38 -9.12
C ASN A 108 -4.66 -8.21 -9.44
N ASN A 109 -3.90 -8.62 -8.43
CA ASN A 109 -2.71 -9.44 -8.64
C ASN A 109 -3.07 -10.90 -8.51
N GLU A 110 -3.64 -11.46 -9.58
CA GLU A 110 -4.08 -12.84 -9.62
C GLU A 110 -2.93 -13.83 -9.51
N GLU A 111 -1.76 -13.47 -10.04
CA GLU A 111 -0.56 -14.33 -10.00
C GLU A 111 0.04 -14.46 -8.60
N LYS A 112 -0.31 -13.55 -7.69
CA LYS A 112 0.20 -13.50 -6.32
C LYS A 112 1.74 -13.53 -6.26
N ASP A 113 2.35 -12.80 -7.19
CA ASP A 113 3.81 -12.72 -7.33
C ASP A 113 4.39 -11.46 -6.69
N ILE A 114 3.60 -10.75 -5.91
CA ILE A 114 4.06 -9.57 -5.15
C ILE A 114 4.27 -9.97 -3.70
N ARG A 115 5.47 -9.74 -3.18
CA ARG A 115 5.79 -9.93 -1.77
C ARG A 115 5.47 -8.66 -1.00
N VAL A 116 4.77 -8.80 0.12
CA VAL A 116 4.26 -7.66 0.91
C VAL A 116 5.07 -7.49 2.18
N TYR A 117 5.50 -6.26 2.45
CA TYR A 117 6.29 -5.91 3.61
C TYR A 117 5.71 -4.67 4.29
N PHE A 118 5.74 -4.66 5.62
CA PHE A 118 5.34 -3.51 6.43
C PHE A 118 6.51 -3.08 7.31
N ASP A 119 6.74 -1.77 7.40
CA ASP A 119 7.67 -1.24 8.38
C ASP A 119 7.04 -1.39 9.77
N LYS A 120 7.83 -1.88 10.72
CA LYS A 120 7.40 -2.07 12.10
C LYS A 120 6.78 -0.82 12.72
N ASP A 121 7.28 0.36 12.37
CA ASP A 121 6.80 1.61 12.95
C ASP A 121 5.31 1.83 12.72
N ILE A 122 4.79 1.47 11.56
CA ILE A 122 3.36 1.66 11.29
C ILE A 122 2.50 0.52 11.84
N VAL A 123 3.06 -0.66 12.00
CA VAL A 123 2.31 -1.82 12.51
C VAL A 123 1.92 -1.63 13.98
N SER A 124 2.69 -0.86 14.72
CA SER A 124 2.39 -0.56 16.13
C SER A 124 1.22 0.43 16.27
N GLU A 125 0.80 1.08 15.20
CA GLU A 125 -0.32 2.02 15.22
C GLU A 125 -1.64 1.28 15.05
N GLU A 126 -2.70 1.77 15.70
CA GLU A 126 -4.00 1.12 15.67
C GLU A 126 -4.72 1.30 14.33
N ILE A 127 -4.56 2.46 13.69
CA ILE A 127 -5.24 2.82 12.46
C ILE A 127 -4.22 3.23 11.41
N MET A 128 -4.39 2.68 10.22
CA MET A 128 -3.57 3.05 9.04
C MET A 128 -4.41 3.81 8.04
N THR A 129 -3.77 4.71 7.28
CA THR A 129 -4.42 5.43 6.18
C THR A 129 -3.81 5.05 4.85
N PHE A 130 -4.64 4.97 3.82
CA PHE A 130 -4.22 4.63 2.46
C PHE A 130 -5.03 5.40 1.43
N HIS A 131 -4.52 5.46 0.21
CA HIS A 131 -5.30 5.86 -0.96
C HIS A 131 -5.92 4.59 -1.54
N PRO A 132 -7.23 4.39 -1.43
CA PRO A 132 -7.82 3.11 -1.81
C PRO A 132 -7.98 2.99 -3.33
N ASN A 133 -6.85 2.81 -4.02
CA ASN A 133 -6.75 2.71 -5.48
C ASN A 133 -7.23 3.97 -6.21
N THR A 134 -7.22 5.10 -5.52
CA THR A 134 -7.59 6.41 -6.09
C THR A 134 -6.87 7.51 -5.31
N ASN A 135 -6.57 8.63 -5.98
CA ASN A 135 -5.97 9.78 -5.31
C ASN A 135 -7.01 10.83 -4.87
N GLU A 136 -8.29 10.49 -4.96
CA GLU A 136 -9.39 11.38 -4.58
C GLU A 136 -10.03 10.99 -3.25
N LYS A 137 -9.51 9.99 -2.57
CA LYS A 137 -10.02 9.49 -1.29
C LYS A 137 -8.87 9.04 -0.41
N THR A 138 -9.09 9.12 0.90
CA THR A 138 -8.21 8.49 1.89
C THR A 138 -9.07 7.59 2.78
N ILE A 139 -8.68 6.33 2.91
CA ILE A 139 -9.35 5.36 3.76
C ILE A 139 -8.61 5.25 5.10
N PHE A 140 -9.39 5.11 6.18
CA PHE A 140 -8.91 4.86 7.53
C PHE A 140 -9.39 3.48 7.93
N ILE A 141 -8.46 2.57 8.19
CA ILE A 141 -8.78 1.18 8.49
C ILE A 141 -7.92 0.71 9.67
N LYS A 142 -8.48 -0.12 10.53
CA LYS A 142 -7.70 -0.69 11.63
C LYS A 142 -6.60 -1.60 11.08
N THR A 143 -5.43 -1.52 11.68
CA THR A 143 -4.26 -2.30 11.26
C THR A 143 -4.57 -3.80 11.22
N GLN A 144 -5.25 -4.31 12.23
CA GLN A 144 -5.62 -5.73 12.26
C GLN A 144 -6.58 -6.11 11.13
N ASP A 145 -7.47 -5.20 10.77
CA ASP A 145 -8.42 -5.45 9.68
C ASP A 145 -7.74 -5.41 8.31
N LEU A 146 -6.70 -4.59 8.16
CA LEU A 146 -5.91 -4.62 6.94
C LEU A 146 -5.22 -5.97 6.77
N PHE A 147 -4.65 -6.51 7.83
CA PHE A 147 -4.03 -7.83 7.78
C PHE A 147 -5.06 -8.91 7.46
N ARG A 148 -6.25 -8.80 8.03
CA ARG A 148 -7.36 -9.71 7.73
C ARG A 148 -7.75 -9.66 6.25
N PHE A 149 -7.79 -8.46 5.69
CA PHE A 149 -8.02 -8.26 4.26
C PHE A 149 -6.96 -9.00 3.43
N LEU A 150 -5.68 -8.80 3.73
CA LEU A 150 -4.60 -9.45 2.99
C LEU A 150 -4.72 -10.98 3.03
N GLU A 151 -4.97 -11.52 4.19
CA GLU A 151 -5.13 -12.97 4.37
C GLU A 151 -6.31 -13.49 3.56
N SER A 152 -7.42 -12.74 3.52
CA SER A 152 -8.63 -13.14 2.81
C SER A 152 -8.43 -13.27 1.31
N ILE A 153 -7.49 -12.50 0.75
CA ILE A 153 -7.18 -12.55 -0.69
C ILE A 153 -5.94 -13.38 -1.00
N GLY A 154 -5.41 -14.09 0.01
CA GLY A 154 -4.34 -15.06 -0.21
C GLY A 154 -2.92 -14.51 -0.16
N PHE A 155 -2.72 -13.37 0.48
CA PHE A 155 -1.39 -12.79 0.64
C PHE A 155 -0.89 -12.94 2.07
N SER A 156 0.36 -13.36 2.19
CA SER A 156 1.11 -13.26 3.45
C SER A 156 1.92 -11.96 3.43
N TYR A 157 2.45 -11.58 4.57
CA TYR A 157 3.27 -10.37 4.68
C TYR A 157 4.38 -10.58 5.70
N GLN A 158 5.39 -9.74 5.62
CA GLN A 158 6.47 -9.72 6.59
C GLN A 158 6.61 -8.31 7.17
N ILE A 159 7.05 -8.23 8.42
CA ILE A 159 7.29 -6.97 9.10
C ILE A 159 8.80 -6.77 9.18
N LEU A 160 9.27 -5.62 8.70
CA LEU A 160 10.69 -5.27 8.69
C LEU A 160 10.94 -4.11 9.65
N THR A 161 12.15 -4.05 10.20
CA THR A 161 12.60 -2.87 10.94
C THR A 161 13.48 -2.05 10.00
N LEU A 162 12.94 -0.92 9.52
CA LEU A 162 13.66 -0.04 8.60
C LEU A 162 14.29 1.13 9.36
N PRO A 163 15.48 1.60 8.93
CA PRO A 163 16.13 2.76 9.59
C PRO A 163 15.35 4.06 9.41
#